data_c03dcf375b0275954e68651743f1f507
#
_entry.id   c03dcf375b0275954e68651743f1f507
#
_cell.length_a   1.000
_cell.length_b   1.000
_cell.length_c   1.000
_cell.angle_alpha   90.00
_cell.angle_beta   90.00
_cell.angle_gamma   90.00
#
_symmetry.space_group_name_H-M   'P 1'
#
loop_
_entity.id
_entity.type
_entity.pdbx_description
1 polymer ?
#
loop_
_entity_poly.entity_id
_entity_poly.type
_entity_poly.pdbx_seq_one_letter_code
_entity_poly.pdbx_strand_id
1 'polypeptide(L)'
;MQPLPPTSQEAAIDLGLESFATLADGTRIHIPRCYRKAERALKTAQRRVSRRKTGSNRRRKAVKLLAKAHLKVKRQRQDFHHKVALQLVLLNDTLYHEELQTANMLKNHHLAKSIQDAGWSQFLSILSFKAACAGRSVVAVPPAYTSQTCSGCGVVKKGLSVRWHTCPDCGTSLHRDHNAALNIERLGQRLRGAVA
;
A
#
# COMPACT_ATOMS: atom_id res chain seq x y z
N MET A 1 -13.41 -2.73 -22.21
CA MET A 1 -14.39 -2.76 -21.10
C MET A 1 -15.20 -1.48 -21.18
N GLN A 2 -16.49 -1.54 -20.88
CA GLN A 2 -17.29 -0.32 -20.77
C GLN A 2 -16.98 0.37 -19.42
N PRO A 3 -16.89 1.72 -19.40
CA PRO A 3 -16.74 2.46 -18.16
C PRO A 3 -17.87 2.14 -17.17
N LEU A 4 -17.54 2.12 -15.89
CA LEU A 4 -18.54 1.97 -14.83
C LEU A 4 -19.38 3.25 -14.69
N PRO A 5 -20.65 3.16 -14.25
CA PRO A 5 -21.47 4.32 -13.97
C PRO A 5 -20.80 5.20 -12.90
N PRO A 6 -20.95 6.54 -12.97
CA PRO A 6 -20.35 7.45 -11.99
C PRO A 6 -20.94 7.22 -10.59
N THR A 7 -20.10 7.30 -9.57
CA THR A 7 -20.48 7.18 -8.16
C THR A 7 -20.53 8.52 -7.45
N SER A 8 -19.91 9.55 -8.03
CA SER A 8 -19.67 10.87 -7.42
C SER A 8 -18.87 10.79 -6.10
N GLN A 9 -18.17 9.66 -5.87
CA GLN A 9 -17.35 9.45 -4.68
C GLN A 9 -15.87 9.57 -5.02
N GLU A 10 -15.10 10.09 -4.08
CA GLU A 10 -13.65 10.18 -4.13
C GLU A 10 -13.07 9.56 -2.87
N ALA A 11 -11.88 9.00 -2.96
CA ALA A 11 -11.19 8.49 -1.78
C ALA A 11 -9.68 8.74 -1.88
N ALA A 12 -9.10 9.10 -0.75
CA ALA A 12 -7.65 9.18 -0.59
C ALA A 12 -7.13 8.00 0.22
N ILE A 13 -5.94 7.54 -0.14
CA ILE A 13 -5.32 6.32 0.37
C ILE A 13 -3.93 6.66 0.91
N ASP A 14 -3.74 6.55 2.23
CA ASP A 14 -2.42 6.53 2.85
C ASP A 14 -1.94 5.07 2.98
N LEU A 15 -0.81 4.72 2.35
CA LEU A 15 -0.24 3.37 2.36
C LEU A 15 0.78 3.22 3.49
N GLY A 16 0.52 2.31 4.43
CA GLY A 16 1.29 2.14 5.64
C GLY A 16 1.72 0.70 5.96
N LEU A 17 2.56 0.54 6.99
CA LEU A 17 3.00 -0.76 7.50
C LEU A 17 2.19 -1.25 8.71
N GLU A 18 1.45 -0.40 9.36
CA GLU A 18 0.51 -0.77 10.42
C GLU A 18 -0.79 -1.30 9.80
N SER A 19 -1.45 -0.49 9.02
CA SER A 19 -2.49 -0.88 8.08
C SER A 19 -1.92 -0.88 6.67
N PHE A 20 -2.44 -1.73 5.77
CA PHE A 20 -2.02 -1.72 4.36
C PHE A 20 -2.37 -0.39 3.71
N ALA A 21 -3.57 0.10 4.01
CA ALA A 21 -4.07 1.40 3.58
C ALA A 21 -5.01 1.97 4.64
N THR A 22 -4.98 3.29 4.80
CA THR A 22 -5.96 4.05 5.59
C THR A 22 -6.62 5.03 4.64
N LEU A 23 -7.95 5.06 4.62
CA LEU A 23 -8.73 5.96 3.78
C LEU A 23 -9.08 7.25 4.52
N ALA A 24 -9.47 8.28 3.77
CA ALA A 24 -9.88 9.58 4.33
C ALA A 24 -11.15 9.50 5.19
N ASP A 25 -12.01 8.50 4.99
CA ASP A 25 -13.16 8.21 5.84
C ASP A 25 -12.79 7.51 7.17
N GLY A 26 -11.50 7.25 7.42
CA GLY A 26 -10.99 6.53 8.57
C GLY A 26 -10.98 5.01 8.44
N THR A 27 -11.50 4.46 7.36
CA THR A 27 -11.49 3.01 7.09
C THR A 27 -10.05 2.50 6.99
N ARG A 28 -9.76 1.39 7.66
CA ARG A 28 -8.44 0.75 7.65
C ARG A 28 -8.47 -0.61 6.98
N ILE A 29 -7.63 -0.78 5.99
CA ILE A 29 -7.42 -2.06 5.31
C ILE A 29 -6.23 -2.77 5.93
N HIS A 30 -6.45 -3.93 6.52
CA HIS A 30 -5.39 -4.67 7.20
C HIS A 30 -4.38 -5.29 6.24
N ILE A 31 -3.09 -5.25 6.63
CA ILE A 31 -2.02 -5.87 5.87
C ILE A 31 -1.99 -7.39 6.08
N PRO A 32 -2.03 -8.22 5.02
CA PRO A 32 -2.13 -9.68 5.16
C PRO A 32 -0.83 -10.33 5.65
N ARG A 33 0.34 -9.67 5.49
CA ARG A 33 1.69 -10.14 5.87
C ARG A 33 1.99 -11.54 5.31
N CYS A 34 1.74 -11.75 4.02
CA CYS A 34 1.81 -13.06 3.36
C CYS A 34 3.20 -13.71 3.47
N TYR A 35 4.26 -12.94 3.25
CA TYR A 35 5.63 -13.43 3.39
C TYR A 35 5.96 -13.74 4.85
N ARG A 36 5.64 -12.85 5.78
CA ARG A 36 5.93 -13.04 7.21
C ARG A 36 5.30 -14.33 7.75
N LYS A 37 4.06 -14.62 7.38
CA LYS A 37 3.35 -15.86 7.76
C LYS A 37 4.03 -17.11 7.17
N ALA A 38 4.58 -17.01 5.96
CA ALA A 38 5.23 -18.13 5.26
C ALA A 38 6.74 -18.24 5.56
N GLU A 39 7.38 -17.26 6.20
CA GLU A 39 8.83 -17.11 6.33
C GLU A 39 9.51 -18.38 6.90
N ARG A 40 8.94 -18.99 7.95
CA ARG A 40 9.48 -20.20 8.56
C ARG A 40 9.51 -21.38 7.57
N ALA A 41 8.42 -21.58 6.84
CA ALA A 41 8.30 -22.65 5.85
C ALA A 41 9.26 -22.43 4.66
N LEU A 42 9.37 -21.17 4.19
CA LEU A 42 10.30 -20.77 3.13
C LEU A 42 11.76 -21.01 3.54
N LYS A 43 12.15 -20.58 4.74
CA LYS A 43 13.50 -20.83 5.29
C LYS A 43 13.81 -22.32 5.37
N THR A 44 12.85 -23.14 5.80
CA THR A 44 13.01 -24.60 5.86
C THR A 44 13.19 -25.21 4.47
N ALA A 45 12.36 -24.80 3.50
CA ALA A 45 12.47 -25.23 2.12
C ALA A 45 13.82 -24.80 1.49
N GLN A 46 14.27 -23.56 1.74
CA GLN A 46 15.54 -23.04 1.28
C GLN A 46 16.72 -23.85 1.84
N ARG A 47 16.74 -24.12 3.16
CA ARG A 47 17.78 -24.95 3.79
C ARG A 47 17.81 -26.37 3.19
N ARG A 48 16.63 -26.94 2.84
CA ARG A 48 16.56 -28.25 2.18
C ARG A 48 17.24 -28.21 0.81
N VAL A 49 17.07 -27.14 0.03
CA VAL A 49 17.76 -26.96 -1.26
C VAL A 49 19.26 -26.85 -1.06
N SER A 50 19.73 -25.99 -0.12
CA SER A 50 21.16 -25.75 0.14
C SER A 50 21.92 -27.02 0.58
N ARG A 51 21.28 -27.92 1.34
CA ARG A 51 21.88 -29.17 1.83
C ARG A 51 21.96 -30.26 0.76
N ARG A 52 21.43 -30.07 -0.45
CA ARG A 52 21.43 -31.10 -1.50
C ARG A 52 22.55 -30.85 -2.50
N LYS A 53 23.20 -31.95 -2.96
CA LYS A 53 24.25 -31.91 -3.98
C LYS A 53 23.71 -31.25 -5.26
N THR A 54 24.46 -30.29 -5.78
CA THR A 54 24.16 -29.60 -7.04
C THR A 54 24.02 -30.63 -8.18
N GLY A 55 23.04 -30.44 -9.07
CA GLY A 55 22.76 -31.36 -10.18
C GLY A 55 21.94 -32.61 -9.81
N SER A 56 21.80 -32.96 -8.52
CA SER A 56 21.07 -34.18 -8.14
C SER A 56 19.55 -34.06 -8.34
N ASN A 57 18.88 -35.17 -8.63
CA ASN A 57 17.42 -35.23 -8.73
C ASN A 57 16.73 -34.83 -7.42
N ARG A 58 17.34 -35.13 -6.27
CA ARG A 58 16.83 -34.70 -4.96
C ARG A 58 16.85 -33.18 -4.81
N ARG A 59 17.88 -32.49 -5.33
CA ARG A 59 17.94 -31.03 -5.36
C ARG A 59 16.88 -30.46 -6.30
N ARG A 60 16.69 -31.00 -7.51
CA ARG A 60 15.66 -30.57 -8.46
C ARG A 60 14.26 -30.64 -7.84
N LYS A 61 13.93 -31.73 -7.12
CA LYS A 61 12.67 -31.85 -6.38
C LYS A 61 12.54 -30.78 -5.27
N ALA A 62 13.62 -30.53 -4.50
CA ALA A 62 13.62 -29.51 -3.44
C ALA A 62 13.44 -28.10 -4.01
N VAL A 63 14.07 -27.75 -5.13
CA VAL A 63 13.90 -26.48 -5.83
C VAL A 63 12.45 -26.28 -6.28
N LYS A 64 11.82 -27.31 -6.87
CA LYS A 64 10.41 -27.26 -7.25
C LYS A 64 9.48 -26.98 -6.06
N LEU A 65 9.74 -27.58 -4.91
CA LEU A 65 8.96 -27.33 -3.69
C LEU A 65 9.15 -25.91 -3.17
N LEU A 66 10.39 -25.41 -3.16
CA LEU A 66 10.68 -24.02 -2.79
C LEU A 66 9.99 -23.04 -3.73
N ALA A 67 10.07 -23.25 -5.05
CA ALA A 67 9.41 -22.43 -6.05
C ALA A 67 7.88 -22.40 -5.86
N LYS A 68 7.24 -23.56 -5.58
CA LYS A 68 5.81 -23.62 -5.25
C LYS A 68 5.47 -22.83 -4.00
N ALA A 69 6.31 -22.86 -2.96
CA ALA A 69 6.09 -22.10 -1.73
C ALA A 69 6.18 -20.60 -1.98
N HIS A 70 7.17 -20.11 -2.74
CA HIS A 70 7.25 -18.70 -3.16
C HIS A 70 6.07 -18.28 -4.03
N LEU A 71 5.67 -19.13 -4.98
CA LEU A 71 4.53 -18.89 -5.85
C LEU A 71 3.22 -18.74 -5.05
N LYS A 72 3.02 -19.54 -4.00
CA LYS A 72 1.88 -19.42 -3.09
C LYS A 72 1.84 -18.03 -2.45
N VAL A 73 2.96 -17.57 -1.88
CA VAL A 73 3.06 -16.24 -1.26
C VAL A 73 2.77 -15.14 -2.28
N LYS A 74 3.37 -15.23 -3.48
CA LYS A 74 3.13 -14.28 -4.57
C LYS A 74 1.63 -14.20 -4.93
N ARG A 75 0.98 -15.35 -5.13
CA ARG A 75 -0.44 -15.41 -5.51
C ARG A 75 -1.37 -14.87 -4.41
N GLN A 76 -1.10 -15.19 -3.13
CA GLN A 76 -1.86 -14.67 -2.01
C GLN A 76 -1.79 -13.14 -1.93
N ARG A 77 -0.60 -12.55 -2.12
CA ARG A 77 -0.42 -11.09 -2.15
C ARG A 77 -1.13 -10.47 -3.36
N GLN A 78 -1.00 -11.07 -4.54
CA GLN A 78 -1.68 -10.60 -5.75
C GLN A 78 -3.21 -10.64 -5.60
N ASP A 79 -3.77 -11.73 -5.08
CA ASP A 79 -5.21 -11.86 -4.82
C ASP A 79 -5.71 -10.75 -3.89
N PHE A 80 -4.97 -10.50 -2.80
CA PHE A 80 -5.28 -9.38 -1.91
C PHE A 80 -5.24 -8.03 -2.63
N HIS A 81 -4.18 -7.73 -3.40
CA HIS A 81 -4.07 -6.48 -4.15
C HIS A 81 -5.21 -6.32 -5.15
N HIS A 82 -5.56 -7.38 -5.89
CA HIS A 82 -6.64 -7.34 -6.86
C HIS A 82 -8.01 -7.11 -6.22
N LYS A 83 -8.27 -7.69 -5.03
CA LYS A 83 -9.53 -7.51 -4.29
C LYS A 83 -9.66 -6.10 -3.75
N VAL A 84 -8.62 -5.59 -3.09
CA VAL A 84 -8.61 -4.22 -2.56
C VAL A 84 -8.74 -3.19 -3.69
N ALA A 85 -7.95 -3.32 -4.75
CA ALA A 85 -8.02 -2.42 -5.89
C ALA A 85 -9.39 -2.45 -6.58
N LEU A 86 -10.00 -3.62 -6.70
CA LEU A 86 -11.34 -3.74 -7.28
C LEU A 86 -12.38 -3.03 -6.41
N GLN A 87 -12.36 -3.25 -5.10
CA GLN A 87 -13.29 -2.61 -4.16
C GLN A 87 -13.18 -1.08 -4.23
N LEU A 88 -11.96 -0.53 -4.23
CA LEU A 88 -11.74 0.90 -4.32
C LEU A 88 -12.25 1.49 -5.63
N VAL A 89 -12.00 0.83 -6.76
CA VAL A 89 -12.43 1.28 -8.11
C VAL A 89 -13.95 1.19 -8.28
N LEU A 90 -14.61 0.21 -7.67
CA LEU A 90 -16.07 0.08 -7.73
C LEU A 90 -16.79 1.18 -6.95
N LEU A 91 -16.20 1.65 -5.86
CA LEU A 91 -16.84 2.60 -4.94
C LEU A 91 -16.51 4.06 -5.27
N ASN A 92 -15.44 4.35 -6.02
CA ASN A 92 -14.96 5.72 -6.20
C ASN A 92 -14.66 6.04 -7.67
N ASP A 93 -14.95 7.27 -8.06
CA ASP A 93 -14.64 7.80 -9.39
C ASP A 93 -13.20 8.29 -9.47
N THR A 94 -12.69 8.83 -8.37
CA THR A 94 -11.31 9.31 -8.26
C THR A 94 -10.65 8.78 -7.00
N LEU A 95 -9.42 8.32 -7.16
CA LEU A 95 -8.58 7.79 -6.09
C LEU A 95 -7.30 8.62 -6.00
N TYR A 96 -6.98 9.09 -4.80
CA TYR A 96 -5.76 9.84 -4.53
C TYR A 96 -4.80 9.00 -3.70
N HIS A 97 -3.51 9.05 -4.00
CA HIS A 97 -2.48 8.40 -3.19
C HIS A 97 -1.19 9.20 -3.19
N GLU A 98 -0.38 9.02 -2.15
CA GLU A 98 0.94 9.60 -2.09
C GLU A 98 1.90 8.95 -3.11
N GLU A 99 2.74 9.75 -3.76
CA GLU A 99 3.81 9.24 -4.62
C GLU A 99 4.91 8.59 -3.78
N LEU A 100 4.88 7.25 -3.70
CA LEU A 100 5.80 6.47 -2.89
C LEU A 100 7.10 6.14 -3.63
N GLN A 101 8.22 6.64 -3.12
CA GLN A 101 9.55 6.26 -3.58
C GLN A 101 10.00 4.93 -2.94
N THR A 102 9.33 3.84 -3.27
CA THR A 102 9.57 2.52 -2.65
C THR A 102 11.01 2.05 -2.77
N ALA A 103 11.71 2.37 -3.86
CA ALA A 103 13.13 2.05 -4.04
C ALA A 103 14.02 2.69 -2.95
N ASN A 104 13.77 3.94 -2.60
CA ASN A 104 14.48 4.62 -1.53
C ASN A 104 14.11 4.06 -0.14
N MET A 105 12.83 3.74 0.07
CA MET A 105 12.36 3.14 1.33
C MET A 105 12.98 1.75 1.59
N LEU A 106 13.27 0.98 0.54
CA LEU A 106 13.92 -0.35 0.64
C LEU A 106 15.38 -0.29 1.09
N LYS A 107 16.04 0.88 1.03
CA LYS A 107 17.40 1.06 1.58
C LYS A 107 17.42 0.94 3.10
N ASN A 108 16.31 1.19 3.78
CA ASN A 108 16.18 0.95 5.21
C ASN A 108 15.97 -0.54 5.48
N HIS A 109 17.06 -1.25 5.85
CA HIS A 109 17.06 -2.69 6.07
C HIS A 109 16.13 -3.17 7.20
N HIS A 110 15.77 -2.32 8.17
CA HIS A 110 14.81 -2.65 9.23
C HIS A 110 13.37 -2.76 8.69
N LEU A 111 13.03 -1.95 7.68
CA LEU A 111 11.69 -1.89 7.10
C LEU A 111 11.56 -2.63 5.77
N ALA A 112 12.68 -2.84 5.06
CA ALA A 112 12.73 -3.40 3.70
C ALA A 112 11.89 -4.68 3.55
N LYS A 113 11.99 -5.64 4.49
CA LYS A 113 11.22 -6.87 4.47
C LYS A 113 9.72 -6.62 4.54
N SER A 114 9.27 -5.67 5.36
CA SER A 114 7.85 -5.35 5.54
C SER A 114 7.31 -4.58 4.32
N ILE A 115 8.09 -3.66 3.77
CA ILE A 115 7.78 -2.91 2.55
C ILE A 115 7.65 -3.86 1.35
N GLN A 116 8.59 -4.81 1.23
CA GLN A 116 8.56 -5.83 0.18
C GLN A 116 7.37 -6.79 0.32
N ASP A 117 7.00 -7.15 1.56
CA ASP A 117 5.82 -7.99 1.83
C ASP A 117 4.52 -7.24 1.51
N ALA A 118 4.43 -5.95 1.81
CA ALA A 118 3.30 -5.10 1.43
C ALA A 118 3.14 -4.98 -0.09
N GLY A 119 4.25 -4.75 -0.83
CA GLY A 119 4.28 -4.72 -2.29
C GLY A 119 3.49 -3.56 -2.90
N TRP A 120 3.60 -2.36 -2.32
CA TRP A 120 2.84 -1.16 -2.71
C TRP A 120 2.97 -0.78 -4.18
N SER A 121 4.17 -0.83 -4.77
CA SER A 121 4.36 -0.53 -6.19
C SER A 121 3.50 -1.43 -7.09
N GLN A 122 3.44 -2.73 -6.77
CA GLN A 122 2.60 -3.68 -7.50
C GLN A 122 1.10 -3.38 -7.30
N PHE A 123 0.72 -3.04 -6.07
CA PHE A 123 -0.66 -2.65 -5.77
C PHE A 123 -1.08 -1.41 -6.56
N LEU A 124 -0.28 -0.34 -6.55
CA LEU A 124 -0.57 0.90 -7.28
C LEU A 124 -0.64 0.66 -8.80
N SER A 125 0.22 -0.19 -9.36
CA SER A 125 0.12 -0.58 -10.78
C SER A 125 -1.19 -1.31 -11.08
N ILE A 126 -1.63 -2.22 -10.21
CA ILE A 126 -2.91 -2.93 -10.36
C ILE A 126 -4.09 -1.96 -10.23
N LEU A 127 -4.02 -1.03 -9.26
CA LEU A 127 -5.04 -0.02 -9.01
C LEU A 127 -5.22 0.88 -10.22
N SER A 128 -4.12 1.46 -10.73
CA SER A 128 -4.14 2.34 -11.91
C SER A 128 -4.67 1.62 -13.15
N PHE A 129 -4.24 0.37 -13.39
CA PHE A 129 -4.75 -0.44 -14.52
C PHE A 129 -6.26 -0.69 -14.40
N LYS A 130 -6.73 -1.10 -13.22
CA LYS A 130 -8.16 -1.36 -13.01
C LYS A 130 -9.00 -0.08 -13.11
N ALA A 131 -8.50 1.02 -12.59
CA ALA A 131 -9.15 2.33 -12.68
C ALA A 131 -9.29 2.78 -14.14
N ALA A 132 -8.21 2.71 -14.92
CA ALA A 132 -8.24 3.04 -16.34
C ALA A 132 -9.25 2.16 -17.12
N CYS A 133 -9.28 0.85 -16.86
CA CYS A 133 -10.26 -0.05 -17.47
C CYS A 133 -11.72 0.27 -17.09
N ALA A 134 -11.94 0.85 -15.91
CA ALA A 134 -13.25 1.20 -15.39
C ALA A 134 -13.69 2.66 -15.68
N GLY A 135 -12.87 3.44 -16.39
CA GLY A 135 -13.10 4.87 -16.62
C GLY A 135 -12.96 5.72 -15.35
N ARG A 136 -12.10 5.26 -14.40
CA ARG A 136 -11.81 5.93 -13.13
C ARG A 136 -10.45 6.62 -13.17
N SER A 137 -10.27 7.63 -12.33
CA SER A 137 -9.02 8.37 -12.21
C SER A 137 -8.21 7.96 -10.98
N VAL A 138 -6.89 7.87 -11.14
CA VAL A 138 -5.95 7.68 -10.03
C VAL A 138 -4.92 8.80 -10.11
N VAL A 139 -4.82 9.58 -9.04
CA VAL A 139 -3.97 10.78 -8.97
C VAL A 139 -2.93 10.59 -7.87
N ALA A 140 -1.66 10.67 -8.25
CA ALA A 140 -0.55 10.69 -7.29
C ALA A 140 -0.33 12.11 -6.78
N VAL A 141 -0.14 12.27 -5.47
CA VAL A 141 0.16 13.55 -4.84
C VAL A 141 1.58 13.57 -4.29
N PRO A 142 2.26 14.73 -4.27
CA PRO A 142 3.58 14.87 -3.68
C PRO A 142 3.59 14.46 -2.20
N PRO A 143 4.61 13.72 -1.72
CA PRO A 143 4.65 13.21 -0.36
C PRO A 143 5.02 14.26 0.70
N ALA A 144 5.36 15.48 0.28
CA ALA A 144 5.86 16.52 1.16
C ALA A 144 4.78 16.94 2.18
N TYR A 145 5.11 16.75 3.47
CA TYR A 145 4.32 17.20 4.63
C TYR A 145 2.93 16.57 4.83
N THR A 146 2.51 15.59 4.02
CA THR A 146 1.20 14.92 4.16
C THR A 146 0.95 14.38 5.54
N SER A 147 1.94 13.74 6.16
CA SER A 147 1.85 13.19 7.53
C SER A 147 2.11 14.23 8.64
N GLN A 148 2.70 15.38 8.32
CA GLN A 148 3.09 16.40 9.30
C GLN A 148 2.07 17.52 9.43
N THR A 149 1.36 17.83 8.35
CA THR A 149 0.35 18.89 8.34
C THR A 149 -0.90 18.44 9.08
N CYS A 150 -1.44 19.33 9.92
CA CYS A 150 -2.72 19.09 10.56
C CYS A 150 -3.85 19.19 9.53
N SER A 151 -4.68 18.15 9.41
CA SER A 151 -5.84 18.16 8.50
C SER A 151 -6.93 19.14 8.92
N GLY A 152 -6.97 19.60 10.18
CA GLY A 152 -7.92 20.59 10.67
C GLY A 152 -7.54 22.01 10.29
N CYS A 153 -6.34 22.47 10.64
CA CYS A 153 -5.93 23.88 10.52
C CYS A 153 -4.75 24.15 9.57
N GLY A 154 -4.10 23.12 9.02
CA GLY A 154 -2.98 23.27 8.09
C GLY A 154 -1.61 23.54 8.74
N VAL A 155 -1.53 23.65 10.06
CA VAL A 155 -0.24 23.85 10.76
C VAL A 155 0.64 22.64 10.65
N VAL A 156 1.93 22.85 10.35
CA VAL A 156 2.92 21.78 10.18
C VAL A 156 3.59 21.45 11.51
N LYS A 157 3.50 20.20 11.94
CA LYS A 157 4.19 19.68 13.13
C LYS A 157 5.51 19.01 12.78
N LYS A 158 6.56 19.27 13.56
CA LYS A 158 7.92 18.72 13.33
C LYS A 158 8.13 17.28 13.80
N GLY A 159 7.24 16.66 14.57
CA GLY A 159 7.44 15.33 15.17
C GLY A 159 6.51 14.26 14.58
N LEU A 160 7.10 13.17 14.06
CA LEU A 160 6.37 11.98 13.55
C LEU A 160 6.49 10.75 14.48
N SER A 161 7.07 10.91 15.66
CA SER A 161 7.33 9.80 16.60
C SER A 161 6.05 9.20 17.20
N VAL A 162 4.99 9.99 17.28
CA VAL A 162 3.72 9.61 17.91
C VAL A 162 2.71 9.15 16.85
N ARG A 163 2.01 8.05 17.14
CA ARG A 163 0.98 7.50 16.24
C ARG A 163 -0.31 8.31 16.23
N TRP A 164 -0.53 9.09 17.26
CA TRP A 164 -1.71 9.91 17.44
C TRP A 164 -1.38 11.37 17.15
N HIS A 165 -2.08 11.97 16.20
CA HIS A 165 -1.95 13.38 15.86
C HIS A 165 -2.88 14.18 16.78
N THR A 166 -2.33 15.00 17.67
CA THR A 166 -3.08 15.96 18.47
C THR A 166 -2.56 17.35 18.14
N CYS A 167 -3.40 18.23 17.62
CA CYS A 167 -3.03 19.59 17.25
C CYS A 167 -3.26 20.53 18.44
N PRO A 168 -2.24 21.28 18.90
CA PRO A 168 -2.41 22.24 19.98
C PRO A 168 -3.18 23.49 19.54
N ASP A 169 -3.16 23.80 18.23
CA ASP A 169 -3.75 25.05 17.70
C ASP A 169 -5.26 24.93 17.49
N CYS A 170 -5.74 23.78 16.98
CA CYS A 170 -7.16 23.60 16.65
C CYS A 170 -7.85 22.46 17.40
N GLY A 171 -7.14 21.75 18.30
CA GLY A 171 -7.70 20.63 19.07
C GLY A 171 -7.95 19.34 18.29
N THR A 172 -7.70 19.29 16.97
CA THR A 172 -7.88 18.07 16.16
C THR A 172 -7.07 16.93 16.74
N SER A 173 -7.74 15.80 17.03
CA SER A 173 -7.10 14.61 17.61
C SER A 173 -7.56 13.36 16.86
N LEU A 174 -6.65 12.75 16.08
CA LEU A 174 -6.93 11.55 15.27
C LEU A 174 -5.66 10.76 14.99
N HIS A 175 -5.81 9.55 14.49
CA HIS A 175 -4.67 8.72 14.13
C HIS A 175 -3.86 9.36 13.00
N ARG A 176 -2.53 9.29 13.07
CA ARG A 176 -1.62 9.94 12.13
C ARG A 176 -1.87 9.54 10.67
N ASP A 177 -2.10 8.26 10.41
CA ASP A 177 -2.35 7.76 9.05
C ASP A 177 -3.70 8.25 8.50
N HIS A 178 -4.72 8.43 9.38
CA HIS A 178 -5.98 9.06 9.00
C HIS A 178 -5.79 10.56 8.69
N ASN A 179 -5.01 11.28 9.52
CA ASN A 179 -4.63 12.67 9.23
C ASN A 179 -3.91 12.80 7.87
N ALA A 180 -3.00 11.86 7.55
CA ALA A 180 -2.31 11.83 6.27
C ALA A 180 -3.29 11.60 5.11
N ALA A 181 -4.21 10.65 5.22
CA ALA A 181 -5.21 10.38 4.19
C ALA A 181 -6.09 11.60 3.88
N LEU A 182 -6.54 12.34 4.90
CA LEU A 182 -7.28 13.60 4.72
C LEU A 182 -6.46 14.69 4.00
N ASN A 183 -5.16 14.77 4.30
CA ASN A 183 -4.28 15.71 3.61
C ASN A 183 -4.02 15.30 2.15
N ILE A 184 -3.87 14.01 1.87
CA ILE A 184 -3.74 13.45 0.53
C ILE A 184 -5.00 13.78 -0.30
N GLU A 185 -6.19 13.61 0.28
CA GLU A 185 -7.46 13.96 -0.38
C GLU A 185 -7.51 15.43 -0.77
N ARG A 186 -7.27 16.31 0.21
CA ARG A 186 -7.27 17.77 -0.02
C ARG A 186 -6.26 18.21 -1.08
N LEU A 187 -5.06 17.63 -1.05
CA LEU A 187 -4.03 17.91 -2.03
C LEU A 187 -4.44 17.42 -3.42
N GLY A 188 -4.96 16.20 -3.50
CA GLY A 188 -5.42 15.60 -4.76
C GLY A 188 -6.55 16.38 -5.42
N GLN A 189 -7.52 16.83 -4.64
CA GLN A 189 -8.64 17.68 -5.11
C GLN A 189 -8.14 19.02 -5.67
N ARG A 190 -7.16 19.64 -4.99
CA ARG A 190 -6.54 20.89 -5.49
C ARG A 190 -5.81 20.67 -6.82
N LEU A 191 -5.04 19.61 -6.95
CA LEU A 191 -4.32 19.28 -8.18
C LEU A 191 -5.29 19.02 -9.34
N ARG A 192 -6.38 18.32 -9.08
CA ARG A 192 -7.41 18.06 -10.10
C ARG A 192 -8.15 19.35 -10.52
N GLY A 193 -8.49 20.22 -9.57
CA GLY A 193 -9.13 21.49 -9.87
C GLY A 193 -8.24 22.50 -10.61
N ALA A 194 -6.91 22.35 -10.54
CA ALA A 194 -5.96 23.17 -11.27
C ALA A 194 -5.74 22.72 -12.74
N VAL A 195 -6.18 21.50 -13.09
CA VAL A 195 -6.00 20.91 -14.44
C VAL A 195 -7.32 20.92 -15.23
N ALA A 196 -8.46 21.22 -14.59
CA ALA A 196 -9.76 21.38 -15.22
C ALA A 196 -10.00 22.82 -15.64
#